data_f484afbdb195509b3259c8346bf88ed6
#
_entry.id   f484afbdb195509b3259c8346bf88ed6
#
_cell.length_a   1.000
_cell.length_b   1.000
_cell.length_c   1.000
_cell.angle_alpha   90.00
_cell.angle_beta   90.00
_cell.angle_gamma   90.00
#
_symmetry.space_group_name_H-M   'P 1'
#
loop_
_entity.id
_entity.type
_entity.pdbx_description
1 polymer ?
#
loop_
_entity_poly.entity_id
_entity_poly.type
_entity_poly.pdbx_seq_one_letter_code
_entity_poly.pdbx_strand_id
1 'polypeptide(L)'
;RLVGSEMCIRDRGVTVGTEDDPKALNMEKLRYHKVIIMTDADVDGSHIATLILTFFFRRMRSLIENGYVYLATPPLYLCKKGKVEEYCWTEQQRQQFILKYGGGNENSIHTQRYKGLGEMNDHQLWDTTMNPENRTLKQITIDNAAEADQIFAMLMGEDVGPRREFIEENATYANICLLYTSPSPRD
;
A
#
# COMPACT_ATOMS: atom_id res chain seq x y z
N ARG A 1 10.11 18.63 -1.12
CA ARG A 1 9.95 19.35 -2.41
C ARG A 1 9.00 18.52 -3.27
N LEU A 2 7.72 18.92 -3.27
CA LEU A 2 6.60 18.23 -3.95
C LEU A 2 6.59 18.40 -5.48
N VAL A 3 7.75 18.58 -6.12
CA VAL A 3 7.86 18.85 -7.56
C VAL A 3 7.39 17.66 -8.41
N GLY A 4 7.46 16.43 -7.89
CA GLY A 4 7.02 15.24 -8.62
C GLY A 4 5.50 15.02 -8.62
N SER A 5 4.79 15.45 -7.58
CA SER A 5 3.35 15.20 -7.45
C SER A 5 2.52 16.13 -8.34
N GLU A 6 2.91 17.40 -8.50
CA GLU A 6 2.21 18.34 -9.38
C GLU A 6 2.35 17.98 -10.86
N MET A 7 3.53 17.52 -11.29
CA MET A 7 3.72 17.05 -12.66
C MET A 7 2.86 15.83 -12.97
N CYS A 8 2.81 14.85 -12.06
CA CYS A 8 1.98 13.66 -12.24
C CYS A 8 0.48 13.99 -12.28
N ILE A 9 0.01 14.98 -11.51
CA ILE A 9 -1.38 15.44 -11.53
C ILE A 9 -1.72 16.14 -12.83
N ARG A 10 -0.86 17.03 -13.33
CA ARG A 10 -1.05 17.73 -14.61
C ARG A 10 -0.97 16.78 -15.81
N ASP A 11 -0.07 15.82 -15.79
CA ASP A 11 0.07 14.84 -16.86
C ASP A 11 -1.14 13.92 -17.04
N ARG A 12 -1.95 13.75 -15.98
CA ARG A 12 -3.21 12.99 -16.07
C ARG A 12 -4.31 13.72 -16.84
N GLY A 13 -4.12 15.01 -17.14
CA GLY A 13 -5.10 15.84 -17.82
C GLY A 13 -6.30 16.23 -16.93
N VAL A 14 -6.24 15.90 -15.63
CA VAL A 14 -7.30 16.16 -14.66
C VAL A 14 -6.83 17.24 -13.70
N THR A 15 -7.59 18.32 -13.55
CA THR A 15 -7.32 19.38 -12.58
C THR A 15 -7.74 18.94 -11.18
N VAL A 16 -6.91 19.26 -10.17
CA VAL A 16 -7.28 19.09 -8.77
C VAL A 16 -8.27 20.18 -8.41
N GLY A 17 -9.49 19.80 -8.02
CA GLY A 17 -10.50 20.75 -7.58
C GLY A 17 -10.54 20.93 -6.07
N THR A 18 -11.21 21.97 -5.65
CA THR A 18 -11.74 22.13 -4.30
C THR A 18 -13.11 21.47 -4.22
N GLU A 19 -13.58 21.10 -3.04
CA GLU A 19 -14.88 20.45 -2.83
C GLU A 19 -16.05 21.24 -3.43
N ASP A 20 -15.88 22.56 -3.60
CA ASP A 20 -16.90 23.48 -4.10
C ASP A 20 -16.80 23.77 -5.62
N ASP A 21 -15.83 23.17 -6.34
CA ASP A 21 -15.64 23.44 -7.77
C ASP A 21 -16.06 22.24 -8.63
N PRO A 22 -17.29 22.27 -9.25
CA PRO A 22 -17.78 21.21 -10.11
C PRO A 22 -16.96 21.02 -11.39
N LYS A 23 -16.04 21.91 -11.74
CA LYS A 23 -15.13 21.78 -12.87
C LYS A 23 -13.82 21.05 -12.53
N ALA A 24 -13.66 20.66 -11.29
CA ALA A 24 -12.40 20.17 -10.75
C ALA A 24 -11.92 18.85 -11.33
N LEU A 25 -12.84 17.97 -11.72
CA LEU A 25 -12.49 16.67 -12.28
C LEU A 25 -13.19 16.45 -13.63
N ASN A 26 -12.53 16.88 -14.71
CA ASN A 26 -13.00 16.51 -16.04
C ASN A 26 -12.47 15.11 -16.40
N MET A 27 -13.32 14.09 -16.16
CA MET A 27 -12.99 12.69 -16.45
C MET A 27 -12.73 12.40 -17.92
N GLU A 28 -13.28 13.22 -18.84
CA GLU A 28 -13.06 13.09 -20.29
C GLU A 28 -11.60 13.36 -20.68
N LYS A 29 -10.89 14.15 -19.87
CA LYS A 29 -9.46 14.45 -20.07
C LYS A 29 -8.52 13.47 -19.40
N LEU A 30 -9.05 12.45 -18.72
CA LEU A 30 -8.25 11.46 -18.03
C LEU A 30 -7.42 10.64 -19.03
N ARG A 31 -6.08 10.73 -18.93
CA ARG A 31 -5.15 10.00 -19.80
C ARG A 31 -4.86 8.58 -19.32
N TYR A 32 -4.91 8.35 -18.03
CA TYR A 32 -4.52 7.08 -17.39
C TYR A 32 -5.65 6.51 -16.56
N HIS A 33 -6.05 5.29 -16.86
CA HIS A 33 -7.14 4.58 -16.19
C HIS A 33 -6.68 3.69 -15.03
N LYS A 34 -5.39 3.72 -14.68
CA LYS A 34 -4.85 3.06 -13.49
C LYS A 34 -3.83 3.94 -12.82
N VAL A 35 -4.10 4.29 -11.57
CA VAL A 35 -3.19 4.97 -10.66
C VAL A 35 -2.76 3.95 -9.63
N ILE A 36 -1.49 3.57 -9.67
CA ILE A 36 -0.96 2.52 -8.80
C ILE A 36 -0.09 3.18 -7.74
N ILE A 37 -0.52 3.07 -6.48
CA ILE A 37 0.25 3.53 -5.33
C ILE A 37 1.22 2.42 -4.97
N MET A 38 2.51 2.74 -4.91
CA MET A 38 3.57 1.81 -4.55
C MET A 38 4.34 2.40 -3.36
N THR A 39 4.28 1.71 -2.23
CA THR A 39 4.99 2.08 -1.00
C THR A 39 5.67 0.87 -0.41
N ASP A 40 6.64 1.10 0.48
CA ASP A 40 7.31 0.04 1.21
C ASP A 40 6.33 -0.74 2.09
N ALA A 41 6.66 -1.99 2.37
CA ALA A 41 5.85 -2.88 3.20
C ALA A 41 6.14 -2.71 4.70
N ASP A 42 6.42 -1.48 5.13
CA ASP A 42 6.67 -1.11 6.51
C ASP A 42 5.61 -0.12 7.05
N VAL A 43 5.80 0.33 8.28
CA VAL A 43 4.88 1.28 8.94
C VAL A 43 4.87 2.63 8.23
N ASP A 44 6.04 3.12 7.81
CA ASP A 44 6.18 4.41 7.13
C ASP A 44 5.54 4.37 5.75
N GLY A 45 5.74 3.27 5.00
CA GLY A 45 5.10 3.05 3.71
C GLY A 45 3.58 2.97 3.81
N SER A 46 3.06 2.32 4.86
CA SER A 46 1.62 2.28 5.15
C SER A 46 1.05 3.67 5.46
N HIS A 47 1.78 4.48 6.22
CA HIS A 47 1.41 5.87 6.51
C HIS A 47 1.41 6.73 5.24
N ILE A 48 2.43 6.62 4.40
CA ILE A 48 2.50 7.32 3.11
C ILE A 48 1.32 6.92 2.21
N ALA A 49 1.01 5.62 2.11
CA ALA A 49 -0.14 5.15 1.35
C ALA A 49 -1.45 5.75 1.86
N THR A 50 -1.64 5.82 3.19
CA THR A 50 -2.82 6.41 3.82
C THR A 50 -2.94 7.91 3.52
N LEU A 51 -1.84 8.66 3.56
CA LEU A 51 -1.83 10.09 3.20
C LEU A 51 -2.21 10.30 1.73
N ILE A 52 -1.67 9.48 0.83
CA ILE A 52 -1.99 9.55 -0.61
C ILE A 52 -3.46 9.19 -0.84
N LEU A 53 -3.97 8.14 -0.18
CA LEU A 53 -5.39 7.75 -0.28
C LEU A 53 -6.30 8.84 0.27
N THR A 54 -5.94 9.48 1.38
CA THR A 54 -6.66 10.63 1.94
C THR A 54 -6.73 11.78 0.95
N PHE A 55 -5.62 12.08 0.27
CA PHE A 55 -5.59 13.09 -0.79
C PHE A 55 -6.54 12.73 -1.94
N PHE A 56 -6.50 11.49 -2.44
CA PHE A 56 -7.43 11.05 -3.49
C PHE A 56 -8.88 11.10 -3.03
N PHE A 57 -9.15 10.66 -1.81
CA PHE A 57 -10.51 10.69 -1.25
C PHE A 57 -11.06 12.11 -1.16
N ARG A 58 -10.28 13.07 -0.66
CA ARG A 58 -10.73 14.46 -0.46
C ARG A 58 -10.72 15.31 -1.73
N ARG A 59 -9.83 15.04 -2.67
CA ARG A 59 -9.60 15.91 -3.83
C ARG A 59 -9.94 15.29 -5.17
N MET A 60 -9.98 13.97 -5.26
CA MET A 60 -10.14 13.24 -6.51
C MET A 60 -10.99 11.98 -6.32
N ARG A 61 -12.04 12.10 -5.54
CA ARG A 61 -12.92 10.99 -5.13
C ARG A 61 -13.47 10.19 -6.30
N SER A 62 -13.85 10.87 -7.38
CA SER A 62 -14.34 10.22 -8.61
C SER A 62 -13.35 9.21 -9.20
N LEU A 63 -12.03 9.36 -8.98
CA LEU A 63 -11.05 8.36 -9.42
C LEU A 63 -11.17 7.05 -8.62
N ILE A 64 -11.49 7.14 -7.33
CA ILE A 64 -11.72 5.95 -6.50
C ILE A 64 -13.05 5.31 -6.87
N GLU A 65 -14.11 6.09 -6.97
CA GLU A 65 -15.47 5.61 -7.31
C GLU A 65 -15.52 4.92 -8.67
N ASN A 66 -14.74 5.41 -9.64
CA ASN A 66 -14.62 4.77 -10.95
C ASN A 66 -13.58 3.63 -10.99
N GLY A 67 -12.97 3.28 -9.85
CA GLY A 67 -12.07 2.14 -9.73
C GLY A 67 -10.72 2.31 -10.40
N TYR A 68 -10.20 3.54 -10.50
CA TYR A 68 -8.90 3.81 -11.14
C TYR A 68 -7.73 3.82 -10.17
N VAL A 69 -7.98 3.72 -8.84
CA VAL A 69 -6.94 3.75 -7.81
C VAL A 69 -6.64 2.34 -7.30
N TYR A 70 -5.38 1.98 -7.32
CA TYR A 70 -4.88 0.67 -6.90
C TYR A 70 -3.69 0.83 -5.95
N LEU A 71 -3.56 -0.13 -5.03
CA LEU A 71 -2.39 -0.30 -4.20
C LEU A 71 -1.61 -1.53 -4.68
N ALA A 72 -0.33 -1.36 -4.98
CA ALA A 72 0.54 -2.48 -5.29
C ALA A 72 0.90 -3.25 -4.01
N THR A 73 0.87 -4.57 -4.09
CA THR A 73 1.24 -5.46 -2.98
C THR A 73 2.49 -6.25 -3.37
N PRO A 74 3.70 -5.74 -3.05
CA PRO A 74 4.93 -6.48 -3.25
C PRO A 74 4.99 -7.70 -2.33
N PRO A 75 5.77 -8.76 -2.68
CA PRO A 75 5.95 -9.90 -1.80
C PRO A 75 6.73 -9.52 -0.55
N LEU A 76 6.43 -10.20 0.57
CA LEU A 76 7.13 -10.02 1.83
C LEU A 76 8.38 -10.88 1.96
N TYR A 77 8.40 -12.02 1.27
CA TYR A 77 9.50 -12.99 1.38
C TYR A 77 9.90 -13.54 0.02
N LEU A 78 11.18 -13.82 -0.12
CA LEU A 78 11.73 -14.69 -1.15
C LEU A 78 12.27 -15.94 -0.47
N CYS A 79 11.70 -17.11 -0.79
CA CYS A 79 12.12 -18.41 -0.28
C CYS A 79 12.89 -19.16 -1.33
N LYS A 80 14.08 -19.67 -0.98
CA LYS A 80 14.95 -20.42 -1.89
C LYS A 80 15.40 -21.74 -1.30
N LYS A 81 15.34 -22.79 -2.11
CA LYS A 81 15.97 -24.09 -1.81
C LYS A 81 16.59 -24.72 -3.06
N GLY A 82 17.91 -24.72 -3.09
CA GLY A 82 18.64 -25.21 -4.27
C GLY A 82 18.32 -24.34 -5.49
N LYS A 83 17.66 -24.94 -6.49
CA LYS A 83 17.25 -24.25 -7.72
C LYS A 83 15.81 -23.72 -7.69
N VAL A 84 15.07 -23.98 -6.62
CA VAL A 84 13.66 -23.55 -6.48
C VAL A 84 13.62 -22.24 -5.76
N GLU A 85 12.99 -21.24 -6.38
CA GLU A 85 12.73 -19.92 -5.81
C GLU A 85 11.24 -19.62 -5.90
N GLU A 86 10.67 -19.09 -4.82
CA GLU A 86 9.25 -18.69 -4.78
C GLU A 86 9.08 -17.42 -3.95
N TYR A 87 8.29 -16.48 -4.47
CA TYR A 87 7.89 -15.30 -3.74
C TYR A 87 6.66 -15.58 -2.90
N CYS A 88 6.66 -15.12 -1.66
CA CYS A 88 5.56 -15.29 -0.72
C CYS A 88 5.05 -13.93 -0.23
N TRP A 89 3.75 -13.72 -0.34
CA TRP A 89 3.07 -12.48 0.09
C TRP A 89 2.59 -12.57 1.53
N THR A 90 2.46 -13.78 2.07
CA THR A 90 1.98 -14.02 3.43
C THR A 90 2.89 -15.00 4.17
N GLU A 91 2.87 -14.93 5.49
CA GLU A 91 3.56 -15.89 6.36
C GLU A 91 3.07 -17.32 6.13
N GLN A 92 1.78 -17.49 5.85
CA GLN A 92 1.21 -18.80 5.55
C GLN A 92 1.82 -19.41 4.28
N GLN A 93 2.01 -18.63 3.21
CA GLN A 93 2.68 -19.10 1.99
C GLN A 93 4.14 -19.48 2.28
N ARG A 94 4.85 -18.69 3.09
CA ARG A 94 6.20 -19.02 3.52
C ARG A 94 6.25 -20.36 4.26
N GLN A 95 5.34 -20.58 5.20
CA GLN A 95 5.27 -21.83 5.93
C GLN A 95 4.92 -23.03 5.03
N GLN A 96 4.01 -22.86 4.06
CA GLN A 96 3.71 -23.88 3.07
C GLN A 96 4.94 -24.25 2.23
N PHE A 97 5.74 -23.26 1.83
CA PHE A 97 6.99 -23.50 1.12
C PHE A 97 7.98 -24.30 1.99
N ILE A 98 8.11 -23.95 3.28
CA ILE A 98 8.97 -24.65 4.24
C ILE A 98 8.52 -26.11 4.41
N LEU A 99 7.22 -26.35 4.55
CA LEU A 99 6.68 -27.72 4.62
C LEU A 99 6.94 -28.51 3.36
N LYS A 100 6.68 -27.92 2.21
CA LYS A 100 6.78 -28.58 0.90
C LYS A 100 8.21 -28.95 0.51
N TYR A 101 9.14 -28.03 0.70
CA TYR A 101 10.52 -28.19 0.23
C TYR A 101 11.53 -28.40 1.36
N GLY A 102 11.21 -27.96 2.59
CA GLY A 102 12.08 -28.08 3.77
C GLY A 102 11.76 -29.25 4.70
N GLY A 103 10.65 -29.95 4.46
CA GLY A 103 10.18 -30.99 5.39
C GLY A 103 9.88 -30.45 6.77
N GLY A 104 9.48 -29.18 6.88
CA GLY A 104 9.21 -28.50 8.15
C GLY A 104 10.45 -27.89 8.84
N ASN A 105 11.66 -28.05 8.26
CA ASN A 105 12.87 -27.49 8.82
C ASN A 105 13.16 -26.13 8.16
N GLU A 106 12.96 -25.04 8.92
CA GLU A 106 13.22 -23.67 8.46
C GLU A 106 14.69 -23.41 8.11
N ASN A 107 15.63 -24.01 8.85
CA ASN A 107 17.06 -23.84 8.62
C ASN A 107 17.54 -24.43 7.27
N SER A 108 16.73 -25.27 6.64
CA SER A 108 17.04 -25.86 5.33
C SER A 108 16.68 -24.95 4.15
N ILE A 109 16.01 -23.81 4.42
CA ILE A 109 15.50 -22.87 3.41
C ILE A 109 16.13 -21.50 3.64
N HIS A 110 16.68 -20.93 2.59
CA HIS A 110 17.11 -19.53 2.62
C HIS A 110 15.89 -18.63 2.42
N THR A 111 15.52 -17.88 3.45
CA THR A 111 14.41 -16.92 3.42
C THR A 111 14.97 -15.50 3.51
N GLN A 112 14.72 -14.69 2.49
CA GLN A 112 14.96 -13.26 2.50
C GLN A 112 13.64 -12.53 2.73
N ARG A 113 13.58 -11.70 3.78
CA ARG A 113 12.44 -10.82 4.05
C ARG A 113 12.69 -9.47 3.43
N TYR A 114 11.73 -8.96 2.66
CA TYR A 114 11.75 -7.61 2.12
C TYR A 114 11.01 -6.66 3.06
N LYS A 115 11.69 -5.60 3.50
CA LYS A 115 11.10 -4.52 4.30
C LYS A 115 10.68 -3.35 3.43
N GLY A 116 11.36 -3.15 2.30
CA GLY A 116 11.07 -2.08 1.37
C GLY A 116 11.39 -2.46 -0.08
N LEU A 117 10.83 -1.69 -1.00
CA LEU A 117 11.04 -1.88 -2.45
C LEU A 117 12.50 -1.69 -2.86
N GLY A 118 13.25 -0.86 -2.12
CA GLY A 118 14.68 -0.63 -2.36
C GLY A 118 15.60 -1.82 -2.06
N GLU A 119 15.09 -2.86 -1.39
CA GLU A 119 15.83 -4.11 -1.14
C GLU A 119 15.74 -5.08 -2.32
N MET A 120 14.86 -4.83 -3.28
CA MET A 120 14.71 -5.60 -4.49
C MET A 120 15.62 -5.05 -5.58
N ASN A 121 16.23 -5.95 -6.36
CA ASN A 121 16.88 -5.54 -7.59
C ASN A 121 15.81 -5.23 -8.68
N ASP A 122 16.25 -4.67 -9.80
CA ASP A 122 15.37 -4.25 -10.91
C ASP A 122 14.53 -5.39 -11.47
N HIS A 123 15.10 -6.58 -11.65
CA HIS A 123 14.39 -7.78 -12.12
C HIS A 123 13.35 -8.25 -11.11
N GLN A 124 13.69 -8.30 -9.83
CA GLN A 124 12.77 -8.70 -8.77
C GLN A 124 11.59 -7.74 -8.66
N LEU A 125 11.87 -6.44 -8.70
CA LEU A 125 10.83 -5.41 -8.65
C LEU A 125 9.92 -5.48 -9.89
N TRP A 126 10.51 -5.67 -11.07
CA TRP A 126 9.76 -5.86 -12.30
C TRP A 126 8.84 -7.07 -12.20
N ASP A 127 9.39 -8.25 -11.93
CA ASP A 127 8.67 -9.52 -11.98
C ASP A 127 7.53 -9.61 -10.95
N THR A 128 7.70 -9.00 -9.78
CA THR A 128 6.74 -9.12 -8.67
C THR A 128 5.72 -8.00 -8.59
N THR A 129 6.11 -6.78 -9.00
CA THR A 129 5.34 -5.56 -8.68
C THR A 129 4.99 -4.74 -9.91
N MET A 130 5.84 -4.72 -10.93
CA MET A 130 5.65 -3.86 -12.10
C MET A 130 5.01 -4.61 -13.29
N ASN A 131 5.39 -5.87 -13.52
CA ASN A 131 4.91 -6.65 -14.66
C ASN A 131 3.39 -6.87 -14.58
N PRO A 132 2.62 -6.43 -15.59
CA PRO A 132 1.16 -6.58 -15.60
C PRO A 132 0.67 -8.03 -15.47
N GLU A 133 1.47 -9.01 -15.88
CA GLU A 133 1.10 -10.43 -15.86
C GLU A 133 1.21 -11.04 -14.46
N ASN A 134 2.17 -10.59 -13.65
CA ASN A 134 2.51 -11.21 -12.37
C ASN A 134 2.16 -10.36 -11.16
N ARG A 135 2.02 -9.03 -11.35
CA ARG A 135 1.79 -8.12 -10.22
C ARG A 135 0.44 -8.34 -9.56
N THR A 136 0.43 -8.22 -8.25
CA THR A 136 -0.80 -8.21 -7.45
C THR A 136 -1.18 -6.77 -7.11
N LEU A 137 -2.38 -6.37 -7.52
CA LEU A 137 -2.94 -5.06 -7.25
C LEU A 137 -4.23 -5.21 -6.43
N LYS A 138 -4.33 -4.43 -5.36
CA LYS A 138 -5.56 -4.26 -4.59
C LYS A 138 -6.27 -3.01 -5.09
N GLN A 139 -7.45 -3.17 -5.68
CA GLN A 139 -8.29 -2.02 -6.05
C GLN A 139 -8.83 -1.35 -4.79
N ILE A 140 -8.78 -0.03 -4.75
CA ILE A 140 -9.36 0.75 -3.67
C ILE A 140 -10.81 1.07 -4.04
N THR A 141 -11.72 0.69 -3.15
CA THR A 141 -13.17 0.93 -3.27
C THR A 141 -13.68 1.72 -2.07
N ILE A 142 -14.79 2.40 -2.25
CA ILE A 142 -15.53 3.09 -1.19
C ILE A 142 -16.90 2.43 -1.10
N ASP A 143 -17.10 1.60 -0.09
CA ASP A 143 -18.39 0.89 0.08
C ASP A 143 -19.43 1.82 0.70
N ASN A 144 -19.02 2.66 1.66
CA ASN A 144 -19.87 3.66 2.30
C ASN A 144 -19.11 4.99 2.41
N ALA A 145 -19.51 5.94 1.59
CA ALA A 145 -18.84 7.23 1.49
C ALA A 145 -18.94 8.09 2.76
N ALA A 146 -20.10 8.06 3.43
CA ALA A 146 -20.30 8.83 4.66
C ALA A 146 -19.47 8.28 5.81
N GLU A 147 -19.40 6.96 5.95
CA GLU A 147 -18.58 6.29 6.95
C GLU A 147 -17.09 6.50 6.70
N ALA A 148 -16.66 6.39 5.43
CA ALA A 148 -15.28 6.67 5.05
C ALA A 148 -14.89 8.11 5.37
N ASP A 149 -15.75 9.09 5.12
CA ASP A 149 -15.48 10.50 5.44
C ASP A 149 -15.32 10.72 6.95
N GLN A 150 -16.19 10.12 7.76
CA GLN A 150 -16.08 10.18 9.22
C GLN A 150 -14.76 9.56 9.72
N ILE A 151 -14.38 8.39 9.20
CA ILE A 151 -13.13 7.72 9.57
C ILE A 151 -11.92 8.56 9.15
N PHE A 152 -11.91 9.10 7.95
CA PHE A 152 -10.82 9.99 7.50
C PHE A 152 -10.74 11.27 8.31
N ALA A 153 -11.89 11.90 8.64
CA ALA A 153 -11.93 13.09 9.47
C ALA A 153 -11.41 12.82 10.90
N MET A 154 -11.77 11.67 11.47
CA MET A 154 -11.33 11.25 12.80
C MET A 154 -9.84 10.90 12.84
N LEU A 155 -9.36 10.07 11.89
CA LEU A 155 -7.97 9.56 11.91
C LEU A 155 -6.97 10.60 11.39
N MET A 156 -7.35 11.43 10.40
CA MET A 156 -6.46 12.36 9.71
C MET A 156 -6.80 13.83 10.01
N GLY A 157 -7.78 14.10 10.88
CA GLY A 157 -8.14 15.43 11.35
C GLY A 157 -7.13 16.00 12.35
N GLU A 158 -7.33 17.24 12.79
CA GLU A 158 -6.46 17.92 13.75
C GLU A 158 -6.73 17.47 15.21
N ASP A 159 -7.92 16.94 15.48
CA ASP A 159 -8.33 16.53 16.83
C ASP A 159 -7.71 15.18 17.20
N VAL A 160 -6.94 15.17 18.29
CA VAL A 160 -6.21 14.00 18.78
C VAL A 160 -7.07 13.08 19.62
N GLY A 161 -8.08 13.61 20.33
CA GLY A 161 -8.92 12.86 21.27
C GLY A 161 -9.65 11.68 20.61
N PRO A 162 -10.50 11.93 19.60
CA PRO A 162 -11.23 10.86 18.92
C PRO A 162 -10.32 9.85 18.23
N ARG A 163 -9.17 10.28 17.71
CA ARG A 163 -8.18 9.38 17.11
C ARG A 163 -7.60 8.42 18.12
N ARG A 164 -7.24 8.92 19.31
CA ARG A 164 -6.70 8.10 20.39
C ARG A 164 -7.71 7.06 20.87
N GLU A 165 -8.93 7.47 21.10
CA GLU A 165 -10.03 6.60 21.51
C GLU A 165 -10.27 5.47 20.48
N PHE A 166 -10.35 5.82 19.19
CA PHE A 166 -10.46 4.83 18.13
C PHE A 166 -9.31 3.83 18.10
N ILE A 167 -8.07 4.28 18.28
CA ILE A 167 -6.88 3.41 18.32
C ILE A 167 -6.93 2.49 19.52
N GLU A 168 -7.30 2.98 20.70
CA GLU A 168 -7.42 2.19 21.93
C GLU A 168 -8.51 1.12 21.80
N GLU A 169 -9.67 1.44 21.24
CA GLU A 169 -10.77 0.50 21.01
C GLU A 169 -10.44 -0.58 19.98
N ASN A 170 -9.69 -0.22 18.94
CA ASN A 170 -9.36 -1.12 17.83
C ASN A 170 -7.97 -1.77 17.93
N ALA A 171 -7.22 -1.52 19.01
CA ALA A 171 -5.86 -2.05 19.19
C ALA A 171 -5.78 -3.58 19.13
N THR A 172 -6.84 -4.28 19.56
CA THR A 172 -6.91 -5.76 19.51
C THR A 172 -6.99 -6.32 18.08
N TYR A 173 -7.46 -5.53 17.13
CA TYR A 173 -7.54 -5.91 15.71
C TYR A 173 -6.27 -5.56 14.93
N ALA A 174 -5.36 -4.79 15.53
CA ALA A 174 -4.11 -4.44 14.91
C ALA A 174 -3.25 -5.69 14.70
N ASN A 175 -2.74 -5.87 13.49
CA ASN A 175 -1.83 -6.97 13.19
C ASN A 175 -0.45 -6.63 13.78
N ILE A 176 -0.22 -7.04 15.04
CA ILE A 176 0.94 -6.69 15.88
C ILE A 176 2.28 -7.07 15.22
N CYS A 177 2.27 -7.92 14.20
CA CYS A 177 3.47 -8.27 13.44
C CYS A 177 4.18 -7.06 12.80
N LEU A 178 3.47 -5.94 12.61
CA LEU A 178 4.05 -4.69 12.11
C LEU A 178 4.66 -3.81 13.22
N LEU A 179 4.34 -4.07 14.49
CA LEU A 179 4.80 -3.27 15.64
C LEU A 179 6.14 -3.74 16.23
N TYR A 180 6.65 -4.91 15.81
CA TYR A 180 7.99 -5.36 16.16
C TYR A 180 9.03 -4.79 15.18
N THR A 181 9.08 -3.48 15.07
CA THR A 181 10.25 -2.81 14.50
C THR A 181 11.34 -2.80 15.58
N SER A 182 12.57 -3.15 15.17
CA SER A 182 13.75 -3.14 16.04
C SER A 182 13.83 -1.85 16.87
N PRO A 183 14.33 -1.92 18.12
CA PRO A 183 14.52 -0.73 18.94
C PRO A 183 15.32 0.31 18.16
N SER A 184 14.87 1.56 18.24
CA SER A 184 15.55 2.70 17.61
C SER A 184 17.00 2.75 18.10
N PRO A 185 18.00 2.93 17.23
CA PRO A 185 19.38 3.08 17.66
C PRO A 185 19.70 4.42 18.34
N ARG A 186 18.71 5.02 18.99
CA ARG A 186 18.79 6.32 19.66
C ARG A 186 18.45 6.27 21.16
N ASP A 187 18.82 5.20 21.84
CA ASP A 187 18.90 5.17 23.31
C ASP A 187 20.31 4.83 23.75
#